data_8da9b95b9e75c4bc48a43f60313aabe8
#
_entry.id   8da9b95b9e75c4bc48a43f60313aabe8
#
_cell.length_a   1.000
_cell.length_b   1.000
_cell.length_c   1.000
_cell.angle_alpha   90.00
_cell.angle_beta   90.00
_cell.angle_gamma   90.00
#
_symmetry.space_group_name_H-M   'P 1'
#
loop_
_entity.id
_entity.type
_entity.pdbx_description
1 polymer ?
#
loop_
_entity_poly.entity_id
_entity_poly.type
_entity_poly.pdbx_seq_one_letter_code
_entity_poly.pdbx_strand_id
1 'polypeptide(L)'
;MTIALGSGSSLNLSGASLTLDGSGVASNVHAVYCTGNNTINVAGSSLTIKNYPQDAIEWDGGSAEYSVNISGGSTVVLDRNRSGFTGTFKVHSVGSTLQVTNSSGNASNGTDFVFDGGVVDFSGNTNHAISSTSEMTFKGGVNAKINNNGLCAMYIKNGKISISADSTVEVSGNGKSEAAKGADARGAINIAKASASLEVAKGASFTVTDNYTSAIRNNGTVTLGSGVIMRNGSMIPYGGGLNNFGTATVAEGVALYNNHATASGDDIASTGTLNIAKTGEGWALDGTEGTNDCTSAIDGWYKDGTEKRWNTHSLTDLFAEAVEAGSIEAPVYLKAAHGIGAKEHHEPADLIIFNADSVTKAGIADAEFTVYGDSACKNAIDSGKTDKDGLLTISKLEPGSYYIKETKAPKGYKLNSNVYEIKVTETKGDTNVVVENGEAVRVTEFTASAALLLNGSEVAKTENGENAYPTVTNDALAVFTVKKVWVDNNAKTGRTPVEISLSANGKQIEKFELNDKNGWEKSFELAKYDENGKEIKYTAVEITKVTGYVTGYSSDTFTVYNTLESLKPKTGDDSNLTLWTMLGLSALLCAGGVGILMYKKSRNAG
;
A
#
# COMPACT_ATOMS: atom_id res chain seq x y z
N MET A 1 8.84 -27.75 2.75
CA MET A 1 9.99 -28.65 2.99
C MET A 1 10.64 -28.21 4.27
N THR A 2 11.01 -29.13 5.13
CA THR A 2 11.76 -28.86 6.36
C THR A 2 13.08 -29.58 6.27
N ILE A 3 14.16 -28.92 6.70
CA ILE A 3 15.48 -29.50 6.79
C ILE A 3 15.81 -29.71 8.27
N ALA A 4 16.05 -30.96 8.67
CA ALA A 4 16.50 -31.27 10.02
C ALA A 4 17.97 -31.68 9.98
N LEU A 5 18.81 -31.01 10.78
CA LEU A 5 20.22 -31.29 10.91
C LEU A 5 20.46 -31.94 12.27
N GLY A 6 20.86 -33.20 12.27
CA GLY A 6 21.35 -33.91 13.46
C GLY A 6 22.74 -33.44 13.86
N SER A 7 23.18 -33.75 15.08
CA SER A 7 24.48 -33.31 15.60
C SER A 7 25.65 -33.67 14.65
N GLY A 8 26.54 -32.71 14.39
CA GLY A 8 27.69 -32.87 13.51
C GLY A 8 27.38 -32.75 12.01
N SER A 9 26.15 -32.41 11.64
CA SER A 9 25.75 -32.20 10.24
C SER A 9 26.00 -30.79 9.76
N SER A 10 26.08 -30.61 8.44
CA SER A 10 26.17 -29.28 7.82
C SER A 10 25.24 -29.15 6.62
N LEU A 11 24.70 -27.94 6.44
CA LEU A 11 24.01 -27.51 5.22
C LEU A 11 24.96 -26.59 4.44
N ASN A 12 25.37 -27.01 3.26
CA ASN A 12 26.31 -26.24 2.44
C ASN A 12 25.65 -25.86 1.12
N LEU A 13 25.60 -24.56 0.84
CA LEU A 13 25.22 -23.98 -0.45
C LEU A 13 26.45 -23.31 -1.05
N SER A 14 26.86 -23.73 -2.25
CA SER A 14 28.00 -23.18 -2.98
C SER A 14 27.62 -22.96 -4.44
N GLY A 15 27.55 -21.71 -4.88
CA GLY A 15 27.14 -21.33 -6.24
C GLY A 15 25.70 -21.76 -6.57
N ALA A 16 24.81 -21.86 -5.57
CA ALA A 16 23.48 -22.45 -5.70
C ALA A 16 22.38 -21.52 -5.20
N SER A 17 21.15 -21.82 -5.57
CA SER A 17 19.95 -21.16 -5.02
C SER A 17 19.03 -22.17 -4.36
N LEU A 18 18.62 -21.90 -3.12
CA LEU A 18 17.66 -22.69 -2.38
C LEU A 18 16.51 -21.79 -1.90
N THR A 19 15.29 -22.17 -2.21
CA THR A 19 14.08 -21.52 -1.68
C THR A 19 13.25 -22.55 -0.88
N LEU A 20 12.97 -22.21 0.36
CA LEU A 20 12.05 -22.93 1.23
C LEU A 20 10.82 -22.04 1.45
N ASP A 21 9.66 -22.50 0.99
CA ASP A 21 8.38 -21.80 1.15
C ASP A 21 7.47 -22.62 2.06
N GLY A 22 7.11 -22.03 3.18
CA GLY A 22 6.26 -22.62 4.21
C GLY A 22 4.76 -22.40 3.98
N SER A 23 4.35 -21.85 2.84
CA SER A 23 2.93 -21.66 2.52
C SER A 23 2.18 -22.99 2.59
N GLY A 24 1.20 -23.09 3.50
CA GLY A 24 0.39 -24.29 3.68
C GLY A 24 1.00 -25.41 4.54
N VAL A 25 2.16 -25.20 5.18
CA VAL A 25 2.69 -26.17 6.17
C VAL A 25 1.95 -26.05 7.52
N ALA A 26 2.04 -27.10 8.34
CA ALA A 26 1.41 -27.14 9.66
C ALA A 26 2.00 -26.07 10.61
N SER A 27 1.23 -25.60 11.58
CA SER A 27 1.55 -24.48 12.48
C SER A 27 2.78 -24.67 13.37
N ASN A 28 3.30 -25.89 13.51
CA ASN A 28 4.47 -26.23 14.33
C ASN A 28 5.73 -26.56 13.53
N VAL A 29 5.82 -26.13 12.28
CA VAL A 29 6.91 -26.48 11.37
C VAL A 29 7.92 -25.35 11.23
N HIS A 30 9.20 -25.62 11.54
CA HIS A 30 10.36 -24.78 11.25
C HIS A 30 10.91 -25.10 9.84
N ALA A 31 11.58 -24.15 9.19
CA ALA A 31 12.17 -24.40 7.88
C ALA A 31 13.48 -25.20 8.00
N VAL A 32 14.39 -24.73 8.86
CA VAL A 32 15.63 -25.43 9.20
C VAL A 32 15.69 -25.59 10.72
N TYR A 33 15.76 -26.85 11.16
CA TYR A 33 15.86 -27.21 12.58
C TYR A 33 17.16 -27.92 12.85
N CYS A 34 17.95 -27.39 13.78
CA CYS A 34 19.29 -27.87 14.10
C CYS A 34 19.33 -28.41 15.53
N THR A 35 19.98 -29.57 15.72
CA THR A 35 20.25 -30.12 17.05
C THR A 35 21.73 -30.43 17.20
N GLY A 36 22.36 -29.85 18.23
CA GLY A 36 23.79 -30.06 18.51
C GLY A 36 24.73 -29.29 17.58
N ASN A 37 25.93 -29.82 17.39
CA ASN A 37 27.03 -29.14 16.68
C ASN A 37 26.84 -29.17 15.15
N ASN A 38 26.14 -28.18 14.63
CA ASN A 38 25.86 -28.04 13.20
C ASN A 38 26.50 -26.76 12.63
N THR A 39 26.60 -26.72 11.31
CA THR A 39 27.03 -25.53 10.55
C THR A 39 26.15 -25.35 9.32
N ILE A 40 25.77 -24.11 9.06
CA ILE A 40 25.10 -23.72 7.81
C ILE A 40 26.03 -22.78 7.06
N ASN A 41 26.42 -23.14 5.84
CA ASN A 41 27.31 -22.35 5.00
C ASN A 41 26.61 -21.94 3.71
N VAL A 42 26.61 -20.64 3.42
CA VAL A 42 26.04 -20.04 2.20
C VAL A 42 27.16 -19.22 1.54
N ALA A 43 27.77 -19.77 0.51
CA ALA A 43 28.92 -19.17 -0.16
C ALA A 43 28.64 -18.95 -1.65
N GLY A 44 28.71 -17.69 -2.13
CA GLY A 44 28.37 -17.32 -3.51
C GLY A 44 26.96 -17.78 -3.94
N SER A 45 25.99 -17.75 -3.02
CA SER A 45 24.74 -18.47 -3.14
C SER A 45 23.54 -17.62 -2.71
N SER A 46 22.33 -18.09 -3.03
CA SER A 46 21.08 -17.49 -2.55
C SER A 46 20.29 -18.48 -1.69
N LEU A 47 19.92 -18.08 -0.48
CA LEU A 47 19.02 -18.83 0.40
C LEU A 47 17.81 -17.96 0.72
N THR A 48 16.62 -18.40 0.32
CA THR A 48 15.36 -17.74 0.67
C THR A 48 14.50 -18.69 1.51
N ILE A 49 14.10 -18.24 2.71
CA ILE A 49 13.16 -18.95 3.58
C ILE A 49 12.00 -18.04 3.90
N LYS A 50 10.78 -18.44 3.57
CA LYS A 50 9.63 -17.58 3.73
C LYS A 50 8.36 -18.31 4.12
N ASN A 51 7.41 -17.54 4.74
CA ASN A 51 6.05 -17.96 5.06
C ASN A 51 5.97 -19.17 6.03
N TYR A 52 6.99 -19.41 6.85
CA TYR A 52 6.92 -20.47 7.85
C TYR A 52 6.17 -19.99 9.10
N PRO A 53 5.23 -20.80 9.62
CA PRO A 53 4.47 -20.49 10.84
C PRO A 53 5.32 -20.57 12.11
N GLN A 54 6.52 -21.13 12.02
CA GLN A 54 7.57 -21.13 13.03
C GLN A 54 8.83 -20.46 12.50
N ASP A 55 9.99 -20.73 13.11
CA ASP A 55 11.23 -20.05 12.83
C ASP A 55 11.84 -20.50 11.50
N ALA A 56 12.48 -19.58 10.79
CA ALA A 56 13.21 -19.92 9.57
C ALA A 56 14.42 -20.83 9.88
N ILE A 57 15.21 -20.45 10.89
CA ILE A 57 16.35 -21.26 11.38
C ILE A 57 16.29 -21.31 12.90
N GLU A 58 16.14 -22.50 13.44
CA GLU A 58 16.13 -22.74 14.89
C GLU A 58 17.23 -23.71 15.29
N TRP A 59 17.91 -23.39 16.39
CA TRP A 59 18.87 -24.25 17.08
C TRP A 59 18.37 -24.62 18.45
N ASP A 60 18.01 -25.89 18.65
CA ASP A 60 17.67 -26.45 19.94
C ASP A 60 18.95 -26.87 20.71
N GLY A 61 19.12 -26.40 21.94
CA GLY A 61 20.31 -26.66 22.74
C GLY A 61 21.59 -26.02 22.17
N GLY A 62 21.46 -24.86 21.53
CA GLY A 62 22.53 -24.16 20.86
C GLY A 62 23.75 -23.78 21.73
N SER A 63 24.86 -23.47 21.07
CA SER A 63 26.13 -22.99 21.64
C SER A 63 26.70 -21.88 20.77
N ALA A 64 27.48 -20.97 21.37
CA ALA A 64 28.19 -19.92 20.62
C ALA A 64 29.22 -20.48 19.61
N GLU A 65 29.52 -21.78 19.64
CA GLU A 65 30.40 -22.45 18.66
C GLU A 65 29.64 -22.85 17.39
N TYR A 66 28.30 -22.88 17.42
CA TYR A 66 27.49 -23.22 16.26
C TYR A 66 27.31 -21.99 15.37
N SER A 67 27.25 -22.17 14.04
CA SER A 67 27.32 -21.03 13.16
C SER A 67 26.52 -21.16 11.87
N VAL A 68 26.02 -19.99 11.44
CA VAL A 68 25.58 -19.71 10.08
C VAL A 68 26.61 -18.78 9.43
N ASN A 69 27.27 -19.25 8.39
CA ASN A 69 28.31 -18.51 7.67
C ASN A 69 27.79 -18.08 6.30
N ILE A 70 27.76 -16.79 6.04
CA ILE A 70 27.27 -16.16 4.80
C ILE A 70 28.45 -15.40 4.19
N SER A 71 28.87 -15.77 2.98
CA SER A 71 30.08 -15.20 2.37
C SER A 71 30.02 -15.19 0.84
N GLY A 72 31.03 -14.60 0.21
CA GLY A 72 31.20 -14.63 -1.25
C GLY A 72 30.09 -13.88 -2.03
N GLY A 73 29.59 -12.78 -1.48
CA GLY A 73 28.50 -12.01 -2.11
C GLY A 73 27.14 -12.73 -2.07
N SER A 74 26.95 -13.63 -1.12
CA SER A 74 25.69 -14.36 -0.98
C SER A 74 24.52 -13.46 -0.59
N THR A 75 23.29 -13.93 -0.89
CA THR A 75 22.06 -13.31 -0.45
C THR A 75 21.24 -14.29 0.38
N VAL A 76 20.97 -13.94 1.64
CA VAL A 76 20.08 -14.70 2.54
C VAL A 76 18.87 -13.84 2.87
N VAL A 77 17.68 -14.36 2.57
CA VAL A 77 16.38 -13.69 2.82
C VAL A 77 15.51 -14.59 3.68
N LEU A 78 15.16 -14.11 4.88
CA LEU A 78 14.22 -14.75 5.79
C LEU A 78 13.00 -13.84 5.92
N ASP A 79 11.92 -14.14 5.23
CA ASP A 79 10.77 -13.22 5.08
C ASP A 79 9.44 -13.86 5.51
N ARG A 80 8.64 -13.13 6.29
CA ARG A 80 7.31 -13.57 6.75
C ARG A 80 7.31 -14.93 7.46
N ASN A 81 8.32 -15.19 8.26
CA ASN A 81 8.35 -16.34 9.17
C ASN A 81 7.87 -15.87 10.57
N ARG A 82 7.65 -16.80 11.51
CA ARG A 82 7.44 -16.41 12.90
C ARG A 82 8.65 -15.67 13.45
N SER A 83 9.85 -16.24 13.27
CA SER A 83 11.14 -15.58 13.53
C SER A 83 12.13 -15.95 12.43
N GLY A 84 13.16 -15.12 12.22
CA GLY A 84 14.25 -15.45 11.30
C GLY A 84 15.22 -16.45 11.95
N PHE A 85 15.78 -16.09 13.12
CA PHE A 85 16.72 -16.90 13.87
C PHE A 85 16.27 -17.10 15.30
N THR A 86 16.36 -18.32 15.81
CA THR A 86 16.07 -18.63 17.23
C THR A 86 17.09 -19.62 17.77
N GLY A 87 17.67 -19.29 18.92
CA GLY A 87 18.65 -20.13 19.62
C GLY A 87 20.00 -19.46 19.83
N THR A 88 20.87 -20.11 20.61
CA THR A 88 22.21 -19.60 20.92
C THR A 88 23.19 -20.14 19.86
N PHE A 89 23.56 -19.32 18.91
CA PHE A 89 24.55 -19.58 17.87
C PHE A 89 25.03 -18.26 17.28
N LYS A 90 26.01 -18.29 16.40
CA LYS A 90 26.59 -17.09 15.79
C LYS A 90 26.30 -17.04 14.29
N VAL A 91 25.86 -15.89 13.81
CA VAL A 91 25.74 -15.59 12.38
C VAL A 91 26.90 -14.70 11.95
N HIS A 92 27.70 -15.21 11.04
CA HIS A 92 28.78 -14.47 10.38
C HIS A 92 28.35 -14.11 8.96
N SER A 93 28.19 -12.82 8.68
CA SER A 93 27.92 -12.33 7.32
C SER A 93 29.09 -11.49 6.84
N VAL A 94 29.78 -11.95 5.79
CA VAL A 94 30.99 -11.32 5.25
C VAL A 94 30.73 -10.90 3.81
N GLY A 95 30.76 -9.58 3.53
CA GLY A 95 30.59 -9.00 2.20
C GLY A 95 29.32 -9.47 1.47
N SER A 96 28.25 -9.74 2.22
CA SER A 96 27.07 -10.43 1.73
C SER A 96 25.80 -9.68 2.15
N THR A 97 24.65 -10.07 1.60
CA THR A 97 23.34 -9.52 1.97
C THR A 97 22.59 -10.45 2.90
N LEU A 98 22.17 -9.95 4.07
CA LEU A 98 21.29 -10.64 5.01
C LEU A 98 20.05 -9.80 5.27
N GLN A 99 18.88 -10.35 4.97
CA GLN A 99 17.58 -9.72 5.21
C GLN A 99 16.71 -10.61 6.09
N VAL A 100 16.17 -10.04 7.17
CA VAL A 100 15.19 -10.70 8.05
C VAL A 100 14.01 -9.77 8.23
N THR A 101 12.96 -10.00 7.46
CA THR A 101 11.89 -9.03 7.29
C THR A 101 10.51 -9.62 7.58
N ASN A 102 9.59 -8.75 8.02
CA ASN A 102 8.17 -9.07 8.17
C ASN A 102 7.87 -10.29 9.05
N SER A 103 8.73 -10.61 10.03
CA SER A 103 8.48 -11.71 10.97
C SER A 103 7.28 -11.38 11.86
N SER A 104 6.41 -12.35 12.11
CA SER A 104 5.26 -12.19 13.01
C SER A 104 5.64 -12.18 14.51
N GLY A 105 6.91 -12.45 14.82
CA GLY A 105 7.53 -12.37 16.14
C GLY A 105 8.81 -11.53 16.10
N ASN A 106 9.87 -12.02 16.76
CA ASN A 106 11.21 -11.41 16.68
C ASN A 106 11.88 -11.80 15.36
N ALA A 107 12.66 -10.89 14.75
CA ALA A 107 13.52 -11.32 13.65
C ALA A 107 14.65 -12.25 14.15
N SER A 108 15.18 -11.98 15.34
CA SER A 108 16.18 -12.84 15.99
C SER A 108 15.99 -12.89 17.50
N ASN A 109 16.23 -14.07 18.10
CA ASN A 109 16.15 -14.29 19.53
C ASN A 109 17.30 -15.19 20.02
N GLY A 110 18.19 -14.65 20.84
CA GLY A 110 19.31 -15.36 21.47
C GLY A 110 20.53 -15.57 20.57
N THR A 111 20.51 -15.06 19.33
CA THR A 111 21.56 -15.24 18.34
C THR A 111 22.55 -14.09 18.36
N ASP A 112 23.84 -14.41 18.27
CA ASP A 112 24.92 -13.44 18.14
C ASP A 112 25.24 -13.15 16.67
N PHE A 113 25.72 -11.93 16.38
CA PHE A 113 25.96 -11.50 15.01
C PHE A 113 27.34 -10.86 14.83
N VAL A 114 28.00 -11.23 13.75
CA VAL A 114 29.15 -10.51 13.21
C VAL A 114 28.86 -10.16 11.75
N PHE A 115 28.65 -8.88 11.50
CA PHE A 115 28.50 -8.32 10.17
C PHE A 115 29.81 -7.67 9.76
N ASP A 116 30.45 -8.19 8.70
CA ASP A 116 31.73 -7.74 8.18
C ASP A 116 31.59 -7.34 6.71
N GLY A 117 31.20 -6.09 6.49
CA GLY A 117 30.81 -5.59 5.16
C GLY A 117 29.46 -6.11 4.67
N GLY A 118 29.08 -5.64 3.47
CA GLY A 118 27.82 -6.03 2.83
C GLY A 118 26.60 -5.25 3.34
N VAL A 119 25.42 -5.84 3.16
CA VAL A 119 24.13 -5.21 3.46
C VAL A 119 23.36 -6.03 4.48
N VAL A 120 22.81 -5.36 5.48
CA VAL A 120 21.98 -5.97 6.53
C VAL A 120 20.65 -5.23 6.60
N ASP A 121 19.54 -5.98 6.61
CA ASP A 121 18.18 -5.43 6.74
C ASP A 121 17.35 -6.28 7.72
N PHE A 122 17.00 -5.68 8.86
CA PHE A 122 16.12 -6.26 9.87
C PHE A 122 14.90 -5.36 10.05
N SER A 123 13.98 -5.39 9.10
CA SER A 123 12.90 -4.40 9.05
C SER A 123 11.49 -5.03 9.04
N GLY A 124 10.51 -4.28 9.56
CA GLY A 124 9.10 -4.64 9.48
C GLY A 124 8.67 -5.81 10.38
N ASN A 125 9.47 -6.18 11.38
CA ASN A 125 9.15 -7.31 12.25
C ASN A 125 8.19 -6.87 13.38
N THR A 126 7.25 -7.74 13.76
CA THR A 126 6.19 -7.40 14.72
C THR A 126 6.72 -7.10 16.12
N ASN A 127 7.81 -7.77 16.54
CA ASN A 127 8.43 -7.57 17.85
C ASN A 127 9.83 -6.95 17.73
N HIS A 128 10.83 -7.49 18.45
CA HIS A 128 12.20 -7.03 18.35
C HIS A 128 12.83 -7.44 17.01
N ALA A 129 13.64 -6.56 16.43
CA ALA A 129 14.47 -7.01 15.32
C ALA A 129 15.56 -7.95 15.83
N ILE A 130 16.44 -7.47 16.69
CA ILE A 130 17.56 -8.27 17.19
C ILE A 130 17.50 -8.31 18.73
N SER A 131 17.35 -9.50 19.27
CA SER A 131 17.46 -9.79 20.70
C SER A 131 18.63 -10.74 20.91
N SER A 132 19.79 -10.18 21.28
CA SER A 132 21.03 -10.93 21.49
C SER A 132 21.38 -10.97 22.99
N THR A 133 22.09 -12.01 23.37
CA THR A 133 22.55 -12.20 24.75
C THR A 133 24.06 -12.00 24.95
N SER A 134 24.87 -12.04 23.89
CA SER A 134 26.34 -12.05 24.02
C SER A 134 27.05 -11.02 23.15
N GLU A 135 26.94 -11.07 21.82
CA GLU A 135 27.74 -10.24 20.95
C GLU A 135 26.99 -9.79 19.69
N MET A 136 27.20 -8.53 19.32
CA MET A 136 26.78 -7.98 18.03
C MET A 136 27.85 -7.01 17.51
N THR A 137 28.41 -7.30 16.35
CA THR A 137 29.49 -6.50 15.77
C THR A 137 29.15 -6.06 14.35
N PHE A 138 29.26 -4.76 14.10
CA PHE A 138 29.16 -4.13 12.79
C PHE A 138 30.53 -3.59 12.40
N LYS A 139 31.12 -4.11 11.32
CA LYS A 139 32.46 -3.73 10.86
C LYS A 139 32.64 -3.93 9.36
N GLY A 140 33.83 -3.57 8.82
CA GLY A 140 34.19 -3.83 7.43
C GLY A 140 33.36 -3.06 6.40
N GLY A 141 32.84 -1.88 6.76
CA GLY A 141 32.01 -1.07 5.87
C GLY A 141 30.60 -1.61 5.69
N VAL A 142 30.06 -2.35 6.66
CA VAL A 142 28.68 -2.83 6.59
C VAL A 142 27.68 -1.68 6.52
N ASN A 143 26.65 -1.85 5.69
CA ASN A 143 25.48 -0.97 5.61
C ASN A 143 24.27 -1.71 6.20
N ALA A 144 23.85 -1.30 7.41
CA ALA A 144 22.78 -1.95 8.15
C ALA A 144 21.57 -1.03 8.32
N LYS A 145 20.37 -1.59 8.06
CA LYS A 145 19.06 -0.99 8.33
C LYS A 145 18.29 -1.86 9.32
N ILE A 146 17.82 -1.24 10.42
CA ILE A 146 17.05 -1.92 11.45
C ILE A 146 15.82 -1.07 11.75
N ASN A 147 14.82 -1.17 10.85
CA ASN A 147 13.78 -0.15 10.74
C ASN A 147 12.36 -0.74 10.90
N ASN A 148 11.44 0.08 11.38
CA ASN A 148 10.00 -0.22 11.41
C ASN A 148 9.63 -1.52 12.16
N ASN A 149 10.36 -1.85 13.22
CA ASN A 149 10.02 -3.00 14.06
C ASN A 149 9.07 -2.58 15.19
N GLY A 150 8.15 -3.46 15.55
CA GLY A 150 7.11 -3.16 16.52
C GLY A 150 7.63 -2.85 17.94
N LEU A 151 8.76 -3.47 18.34
CA LEU A 151 9.45 -3.22 19.61
C LEU A 151 10.85 -2.63 19.36
N CYS A 152 11.86 -3.09 20.13
CA CYS A 152 13.23 -2.58 19.95
C CYS A 152 13.84 -3.04 18.62
N ALA A 153 14.64 -2.19 18.00
CA ALA A 153 15.60 -2.59 16.98
C ALA A 153 16.65 -3.54 17.55
N MET A 154 17.23 -3.16 18.70
CA MET A 154 18.24 -3.97 19.38
C MET A 154 17.92 -4.05 20.90
N TYR A 155 17.73 -5.26 21.40
CA TYR A 155 17.48 -5.53 22.82
C TYR A 155 18.58 -6.43 23.37
N ILE A 156 19.46 -5.88 24.23
CA ILE A 156 20.64 -6.55 24.75
C ILE A 156 20.53 -6.71 26.26
N LYS A 157 20.43 -7.96 26.71
CA LYS A 157 20.39 -8.29 28.14
C LYS A 157 21.77 -8.40 28.76
N ASN A 158 22.68 -9.01 28.05
CA ASN A 158 24.08 -9.17 28.45
C ASN A 158 24.94 -9.06 27.19
N GLY A 159 26.22 -8.69 27.33
CA GLY A 159 27.14 -8.65 26.21
C GLY A 159 27.27 -7.29 25.55
N LYS A 160 27.81 -7.26 24.33
CA LYS A 160 28.30 -6.05 23.71
C LYS A 160 27.77 -5.84 22.30
N ILE A 161 27.35 -4.62 22.01
CA ILE A 161 27.19 -4.11 20.65
C ILE A 161 28.42 -3.26 20.31
N SER A 162 29.06 -3.54 19.18
CA SER A 162 30.19 -2.75 18.65
C SER A 162 29.92 -2.29 17.24
N ILE A 163 30.09 -1.00 16.99
CA ILE A 163 29.94 -0.38 15.67
C ILE A 163 31.28 0.29 15.32
N SER A 164 31.94 -0.21 14.29
CA SER A 164 33.26 0.30 13.87
C SER A 164 33.16 1.58 13.03
N ALA A 165 34.25 2.30 12.94
CA ALA A 165 34.33 3.62 12.30
C ALA A 165 33.94 3.64 10.80
N ASP A 166 34.10 2.53 10.11
CA ASP A 166 33.82 2.37 8.68
C ASP A 166 32.38 1.92 8.38
N SER A 167 31.58 1.69 9.41
CA SER A 167 30.23 1.12 9.28
C SER A 167 29.14 2.19 9.27
N THR A 168 28.07 1.89 8.53
CA THR A 168 26.83 2.66 8.52
C THR A 168 25.72 1.83 9.14
N VAL A 169 25.09 2.33 10.20
CA VAL A 169 23.97 1.67 10.87
C VAL A 169 22.82 2.66 11.06
N GLU A 170 21.69 2.37 10.45
CA GLU A 170 20.44 3.15 10.55
C GLU A 170 19.41 2.40 11.40
N VAL A 171 18.84 3.10 12.38
CA VAL A 171 17.79 2.60 13.27
C VAL A 171 16.64 3.59 13.27
N SER A 172 15.54 3.28 12.57
CA SER A 172 14.42 4.22 12.44
C SER A 172 13.04 3.56 12.52
N GLY A 173 12.03 4.32 12.96
CA GLY A 173 10.64 3.90 12.97
C GLY A 173 10.30 2.72 13.91
N ASN A 174 11.16 2.40 14.89
CA ASN A 174 10.96 1.28 15.79
C ASN A 174 10.10 1.66 17.01
N GLY A 175 9.49 0.66 17.65
CA GLY A 175 8.73 0.84 18.89
C GLY A 175 7.29 1.30 18.69
N LYS A 176 6.71 1.08 17.52
CA LYS A 176 5.34 1.52 17.17
C LYS A 176 4.24 0.75 17.89
N SER A 177 4.50 -0.47 18.38
CA SER A 177 3.48 -1.27 19.04
C SER A 177 3.13 -0.73 20.44
N GLU A 178 1.88 -0.97 20.90
CA GLU A 178 1.47 -0.59 22.28
C GLU A 178 2.32 -1.27 23.35
N ALA A 179 2.85 -2.48 23.06
CA ALA A 179 3.76 -3.18 23.97
C ALA A 179 5.10 -2.45 24.16
N ALA A 180 5.54 -1.65 23.20
CA ALA A 180 6.75 -0.82 23.32
C ALA A 180 6.60 0.31 24.35
N LYS A 181 5.37 0.69 24.68
CA LYS A 181 5.04 1.68 25.71
C LYS A 181 5.14 1.12 27.14
N GLY A 182 5.30 -0.19 27.30
CA GLY A 182 5.47 -0.90 28.56
C GLY A 182 6.84 -0.67 29.21
N ALA A 183 6.99 -1.07 30.50
CA ALA A 183 8.16 -0.74 31.33
C ALA A 183 9.51 -1.26 30.78
N ASP A 184 9.52 -2.37 30.03
CA ASP A 184 10.75 -3.06 29.63
C ASP A 184 11.23 -2.80 28.21
N ALA A 185 10.44 -2.12 27.38
CA ALA A 185 10.71 -1.95 25.95
C ALA A 185 10.87 -0.47 25.53
N ARG A 186 11.35 0.38 26.41
CA ARG A 186 11.33 1.85 26.22
C ARG A 186 12.56 2.44 25.52
N GLY A 187 13.15 1.73 24.58
CA GLY A 187 14.24 2.24 23.76
C GLY A 187 14.27 1.52 22.42
N ALA A 188 14.49 2.25 21.33
CA ALA A 188 14.78 1.61 20.04
C ALA A 188 16.02 0.71 20.19
N ILE A 189 16.99 1.18 20.94
CA ILE A 189 18.11 0.37 21.42
C ILE A 189 18.02 0.29 22.95
N ASN A 190 17.90 -0.91 23.47
CA ASN A 190 17.77 -1.15 24.91
C ASN A 190 18.95 -1.96 25.43
N ILE A 191 19.83 -1.28 26.19
CA ILE A 191 20.92 -1.89 26.96
C ILE A 191 20.34 -2.23 28.34
N ALA A 192 19.84 -3.47 28.49
CA ALA A 192 18.87 -3.81 29.53
C ALA A 192 19.48 -4.08 30.90
N LYS A 193 20.78 -4.39 31.02
CA LYS A 193 21.46 -4.71 32.29
C LYS A 193 22.83 -4.07 32.38
N ALA A 194 23.35 -3.98 33.61
CA ALA A 194 24.68 -3.42 33.92
C ALA A 194 25.84 -4.14 33.20
N SER A 195 25.67 -5.42 32.87
CA SER A 195 26.69 -6.20 32.12
C SER A 195 26.65 -5.99 30.62
N ALA A 196 25.67 -5.25 30.10
CA ALA A 196 25.52 -4.99 28.67
C ALA A 196 26.15 -3.65 28.28
N SER A 197 26.63 -3.57 27.03
CA SER A 197 27.24 -2.33 26.54
C SER A 197 26.96 -2.07 25.05
N LEU A 198 27.00 -0.80 24.69
CA LEU A 198 27.05 -0.30 23.31
C LEU A 198 28.30 0.56 23.15
N GLU A 199 29.13 0.23 22.18
CA GLU A 199 30.28 1.02 21.80
C GLU A 199 30.16 1.42 20.33
N VAL A 200 30.09 2.72 20.08
CA VAL A 200 30.13 3.32 18.75
C VAL A 200 31.45 4.03 18.57
N ALA A 201 32.25 3.56 17.63
CA ALA A 201 33.56 4.12 17.38
C ALA A 201 33.48 5.53 16.78
N LYS A 202 34.51 6.33 17.00
CA LYS A 202 34.68 7.63 16.36
C LYS A 202 34.71 7.47 14.84
N GLY A 203 33.83 8.21 14.13
CA GLY A 203 33.74 8.19 12.67
C GLY A 203 32.74 7.17 12.10
N ALA A 204 32.10 6.36 12.93
CA ALA A 204 30.98 5.55 12.49
C ALA A 204 29.78 6.43 12.06
N SER A 205 29.09 6.03 11.01
CA SER A 205 27.80 6.62 10.65
C SER A 205 26.69 5.85 11.38
N PHE A 206 26.28 6.35 12.54
CA PHE A 206 25.25 5.73 13.35
C PHE A 206 24.06 6.68 13.54
N THR A 207 22.94 6.36 12.91
CA THR A 207 21.76 7.21 12.88
C THR A 207 20.60 6.50 13.57
N VAL A 208 20.00 7.15 14.58
CA VAL A 208 18.84 6.64 15.32
C VAL A 208 17.75 7.70 15.27
N THR A 209 16.77 7.52 14.39
CA THR A 209 15.79 8.58 14.09
C THR A 209 14.36 8.07 14.06
N ASP A 210 13.42 8.97 14.29
CA ASP A 210 11.99 8.75 14.06
C ASP A 210 11.43 7.52 14.82
N ASN A 211 12.03 7.18 15.96
CA ASN A 211 11.58 6.06 16.76
C ASN A 211 10.46 6.51 17.74
N TYR A 212 9.51 5.62 18.00
CA TYR A 212 8.37 5.86 18.89
C TYR A 212 8.71 5.69 20.37
N THR A 213 9.99 5.57 20.70
CA THR A 213 10.53 5.38 22.05
C THR A 213 11.80 6.20 22.21
N SER A 214 12.49 6.15 23.37
CA SER A 214 13.87 6.68 23.43
C SER A 214 14.71 6.09 22.30
N ALA A 215 15.60 6.89 21.71
CA ALA A 215 16.58 6.34 20.78
C ALA A 215 17.44 5.26 21.49
N ILE A 216 18.00 5.58 22.66
CA ILE A 216 18.73 4.62 23.50
C ILE A 216 18.20 4.66 24.94
N ARG A 217 17.87 3.48 25.51
CA ARG A 217 17.70 3.27 26.93
C ARG A 217 18.86 2.48 27.48
N ASN A 218 19.56 3.03 28.47
CA ASN A 218 20.81 2.46 29.00
C ASN A 218 20.72 2.12 30.49
N ASN A 219 20.82 0.84 30.84
CA ASN A 219 21.08 0.39 32.20
C ASN A 219 22.51 -0.17 32.40
N GLY A 220 23.34 -0.16 31.33
CA GLY A 220 24.71 -0.67 31.32
C GLY A 220 25.73 0.42 30.99
N THR A 221 26.53 0.19 29.95
CA THR A 221 27.53 1.16 29.49
C THR A 221 27.27 1.52 28.04
N VAL A 222 27.21 2.82 27.74
CA VAL A 222 27.09 3.36 26.38
C VAL A 222 28.21 4.33 26.12
N THR A 223 28.94 4.11 25.02
CA THR A 223 29.95 5.04 24.51
C THR A 223 29.59 5.45 23.09
N LEU A 224 29.31 6.73 22.89
CA LEU A 224 28.96 7.31 21.60
C LEU A 224 30.13 8.13 21.10
N GLY A 225 30.74 7.66 19.99
CA GLY A 225 31.78 8.38 19.28
C GLY A 225 31.21 9.48 18.36
N SER A 226 32.07 10.25 17.74
CA SER A 226 31.64 11.25 16.75
C SER A 226 30.95 10.59 15.54
N GLY A 227 30.06 11.34 14.88
CA GLY A 227 29.29 10.83 13.73
C GLY A 227 27.99 10.11 14.12
N VAL A 228 27.62 10.12 15.40
CA VAL A 228 26.33 9.62 15.90
C VAL A 228 25.30 10.71 15.80
N ILE A 229 24.14 10.38 15.21
CA ILE A 229 22.98 11.29 15.14
C ILE A 229 21.78 10.60 15.76
N MET A 230 21.19 11.18 16.81
CA MET A 230 19.97 10.72 17.45
C MET A 230 18.94 11.84 17.46
N ARG A 231 17.80 11.64 16.80
CA ARG A 231 16.77 12.65 16.68
C ARG A 231 15.36 12.06 16.57
N ASN A 232 14.36 12.89 16.85
CA ASN A 232 12.94 12.56 16.73
C ASN A 232 12.51 11.31 17.53
N GLY A 233 13.23 10.95 18.60
CA GLY A 233 12.78 9.96 19.58
C GLY A 233 11.63 10.55 20.40
N SER A 234 10.58 9.78 20.67
CA SER A 234 9.36 10.33 21.27
C SER A 234 8.59 9.33 22.14
N MET A 235 7.47 9.78 22.72
CA MET A 235 6.45 8.96 23.39
C MET A 235 6.84 8.38 24.75
N ILE A 236 7.84 8.94 25.43
CA ILE A 236 8.27 8.48 26.76
C ILE A 236 8.37 9.64 27.76
N PRO A 237 8.31 9.38 29.07
CA PRO A 237 8.41 10.44 30.06
C PRO A 237 9.77 11.15 30.10
N TYR A 238 10.89 10.41 29.94
CA TYR A 238 12.23 10.94 30.14
C TYR A 238 13.19 10.43 29.07
N GLY A 239 14.10 11.30 28.59
CA GLY A 239 15.19 10.96 27.68
C GLY A 239 14.75 10.46 26.31
N GLY A 240 14.20 11.36 25.48
CA GLY A 240 13.78 11.04 24.12
C GLY A 240 14.93 10.53 23.26
N GLY A 241 16.11 11.15 23.35
CA GLY A 241 17.34 10.65 22.73
C GLY A 241 17.99 9.58 23.60
N LEU A 242 18.55 9.96 24.74
CA LEU A 242 19.25 9.05 25.66
C LEU A 242 18.58 9.02 27.05
N ASN A 243 18.05 7.89 27.42
CA ASN A 243 17.54 7.64 28.78
C ASN A 243 18.55 6.78 29.54
N ASN A 244 19.37 7.41 30.40
CA ASN A 244 20.52 6.79 31.01
C ASN A 244 20.32 6.50 32.50
N PHE A 245 20.41 5.23 32.88
CA PHE A 245 20.44 4.73 34.27
C PHE A 245 21.80 4.13 34.64
N GLY A 246 22.64 3.87 33.66
CA GLY A 246 23.98 3.28 33.81
C GLY A 246 25.10 4.31 33.62
N THR A 247 26.08 3.99 32.84
CA THR A 247 27.18 4.91 32.46
C THR A 247 27.06 5.26 31.00
N ALA A 248 27.02 6.54 30.68
CA ALA A 248 27.04 7.03 29.30
C ALA A 248 28.17 8.01 29.08
N THR A 249 28.88 7.85 27.97
CA THR A 249 29.89 8.79 27.47
C THR A 249 29.47 9.28 26.09
N VAL A 250 29.32 10.59 25.97
CA VAL A 250 28.90 11.28 24.76
C VAL A 250 30.07 12.14 24.28
N ALA A 251 30.73 11.70 23.20
CA ALA A 251 31.91 12.37 22.68
C ALA A 251 31.55 13.63 21.85
N GLU A 252 32.55 14.44 21.57
CA GLU A 252 32.44 15.56 20.64
C GLU A 252 32.01 15.06 19.24
N GLY A 253 31.11 15.78 18.59
CA GLY A 253 30.57 15.39 17.28
C GLY A 253 29.40 14.42 17.34
N VAL A 254 28.89 14.08 18.55
CA VAL A 254 27.61 13.38 18.71
C VAL A 254 26.49 14.40 18.74
N ALA A 255 25.54 14.24 17.82
CA ALA A 255 24.36 15.11 17.72
C ALA A 255 23.13 14.42 18.30
N LEU A 256 22.61 14.93 19.43
CA LEU A 256 21.31 14.57 20.01
C LEU A 256 20.43 15.80 20.00
N TYR A 257 19.38 15.80 19.20
CA TYR A 257 18.53 16.96 19.07
C TYR A 257 17.13 16.55 18.54
N ASN A 258 16.15 17.42 18.70
CA ASN A 258 14.78 17.20 18.28
C ASN A 258 14.13 15.92 18.86
N ASN A 259 14.68 15.39 19.94
CA ASN A 259 14.02 14.31 20.66
C ASN A 259 12.96 14.90 21.58
N HIS A 260 11.95 14.13 21.91
CA HIS A 260 10.86 14.60 22.73
C HIS A 260 10.52 13.63 23.85
N ALA A 261 10.58 14.11 25.08
CA ALA A 261 10.11 13.41 26.27
C ALA A 261 8.87 14.13 26.84
N THR A 262 7.89 13.40 27.36
CA THR A 262 6.64 14.01 27.84
C THR A 262 6.76 14.70 29.20
N ALA A 263 7.84 14.44 29.95
CA ALA A 263 8.10 15.06 31.24
C ALA A 263 9.34 15.96 31.22
N SER A 264 10.55 15.42 30.98
CA SER A 264 11.78 16.21 30.88
C SER A 264 12.95 15.43 30.27
N GLY A 265 14.03 16.15 29.89
CA GLY A 265 15.19 15.58 29.23
C GLY A 265 14.87 15.19 27.80
N ASP A 266 14.42 16.15 26.99
CA ASP A 266 14.05 15.89 25.59
C ASP A 266 15.13 15.10 24.87
N ASP A 267 16.39 15.50 24.97
CA ASP A 267 17.49 14.80 24.36
C ASP A 267 18.17 13.81 25.31
N ILE A 268 18.47 14.23 26.55
CA ILE A 268 19.14 13.38 27.54
C ILE A 268 18.44 13.47 28.90
N ALA A 269 18.07 12.33 29.44
CA ALA A 269 17.75 12.17 30.86
C ALA A 269 18.71 11.17 31.48
N SER A 270 19.35 11.53 32.60
CA SER A 270 20.31 10.65 33.25
C SER A 270 20.11 10.66 34.78
N THR A 271 19.91 9.47 35.33
CA THR A 271 20.01 9.22 36.79
C THR A 271 21.27 8.40 37.12
N GLY A 272 22.01 7.98 36.11
CA GLY A 272 23.32 7.33 36.20
C GLY A 272 24.47 8.29 35.91
N THR A 273 25.65 7.75 35.65
CA THR A 273 26.83 8.56 35.32
C THR A 273 26.72 9.05 33.88
N LEU A 274 26.85 10.36 33.65
CA LEU A 274 26.89 10.98 32.34
C LEU A 274 28.21 11.75 32.19
N ASN A 275 29.00 11.34 31.21
CA ASN A 275 30.20 12.06 30.76
C ASN A 275 29.89 12.68 29.40
N ILE A 276 29.95 13.99 29.30
CA ILE A 276 29.63 14.71 28.07
C ILE A 276 30.83 15.54 27.61
N ALA A 277 31.11 15.52 26.30
CA ALA A 277 32.08 16.43 25.73
C ALA A 277 31.50 17.85 25.64
N LYS A 278 32.38 18.83 25.57
CA LYS A 278 32.00 20.22 25.33
C LYS A 278 31.25 20.32 24.01
N THR A 279 30.14 21.03 24.03
CA THR A 279 29.31 21.29 22.85
C THR A 279 29.45 22.74 22.39
N GLY A 280 29.08 23.04 21.15
CA GLY A 280 29.06 24.38 20.58
C GLY A 280 30.27 24.73 19.73
N GLU A 281 31.50 24.55 20.22
CA GLU A 281 32.71 24.87 19.46
C GLU A 281 33.05 23.73 18.51
N GLY A 282 33.09 23.99 17.19
CA GLY A 282 33.36 22.99 16.16
C GLY A 282 32.15 22.13 15.73
N TRP A 283 30.99 22.36 16.30
CA TRP A 283 29.74 21.75 15.86
C TRP A 283 29.10 22.67 14.81
N ALA A 284 28.85 22.14 13.62
CA ALA A 284 28.12 22.87 12.61
C ALA A 284 26.67 23.01 13.06
N LEU A 285 26.19 24.23 13.20
CA LEU A 285 24.76 24.47 13.26
C LEU A 285 24.16 24.09 11.91
N ASP A 286 23.31 23.12 11.96
CA ASP A 286 22.58 22.71 10.81
C ASP A 286 21.30 23.54 10.71
N GLY A 287 21.00 23.93 9.53
CA GLY A 287 19.82 24.71 9.34
C GLY A 287 19.98 26.14 9.79
N THR A 288 20.69 26.91 9.01
CA THR A 288 20.35 28.32 8.90
C THR A 288 18.85 28.40 8.72
N GLU A 289 18.20 29.28 9.48
CA GLU A 289 16.76 29.55 9.37
C GLU A 289 16.33 29.51 7.90
N GLY A 290 15.38 28.62 7.56
CA GLY A 290 14.92 28.42 6.19
C GLY A 290 15.67 27.39 5.34
N THR A 291 16.64 26.64 5.87
CA THR A 291 17.22 25.50 5.18
C THR A 291 16.51 24.19 5.57
N ASN A 292 16.38 23.29 4.59
CA ASN A 292 15.66 22.02 4.75
C ASN A 292 16.42 20.96 5.54
N ASP A 293 17.61 21.26 6.00
CA ASP A 293 18.50 20.29 6.62
C ASP A 293 18.88 20.71 8.04
N CYS A 294 18.08 20.32 9.00
CA CYS A 294 18.38 20.42 10.43
C CYS A 294 18.92 19.11 10.97
N THR A 295 19.85 18.50 10.28
CA THR A 295 20.18 17.09 10.49
C THR A 295 21.41 16.84 11.36
N SER A 296 22.29 17.81 11.54
CA SER A 296 23.61 17.56 12.12
C SER A 296 24.06 18.57 13.17
N ALA A 297 23.20 19.51 13.61
CA ALA A 297 23.71 20.57 14.44
C ALA A 297 22.95 20.78 15.74
N ILE A 298 23.73 20.92 16.76
CA ILE A 298 23.33 21.53 18.02
C ILE A 298 24.36 22.60 18.37
N ASP A 299 23.96 23.70 18.97
CA ASP A 299 24.86 24.74 19.45
C ASP A 299 25.23 24.58 20.92
N GLY A 300 24.74 23.54 21.57
CA GLY A 300 25.03 23.14 22.94
C GLY A 300 23.89 22.39 23.58
N TRP A 301 24.11 21.83 24.78
CA TRP A 301 23.08 21.29 25.65
C TRP A 301 22.82 22.22 26.82
N TYR A 302 21.55 22.33 27.19
CA TYR A 302 21.07 23.19 28.25
C TYR A 302 20.17 22.40 29.19
N LYS A 303 20.07 22.84 30.43
CA LYS A 303 19.13 22.25 31.39
C LYS A 303 17.70 22.38 30.85
N ASP A 304 17.00 21.26 30.84
CA ASP A 304 15.60 21.17 30.42
C ASP A 304 14.67 21.47 31.61
N GLY A 305 13.96 22.58 31.52
CA GLY A 305 12.87 22.89 32.46
C GLY A 305 11.53 22.42 31.89
N THR A 306 10.71 21.80 32.70
CA THR A 306 9.41 21.25 32.26
C THR A 306 8.47 22.31 31.69
N GLU A 307 8.57 23.55 32.17
CA GLU A 307 7.80 24.70 31.69
C GLU A 307 8.33 25.29 30.37
N LYS A 308 9.51 24.88 29.94
CA LYS A 308 10.18 25.39 28.73
C LYS A 308 10.45 24.30 27.71
N ARG A 309 9.46 23.48 27.44
CA ARG A 309 9.59 22.40 26.47
C ARG A 309 9.42 22.90 25.04
N TRP A 310 10.10 22.29 24.09
CA TRP A 310 10.16 22.69 22.69
C TRP A 310 8.79 22.85 22.00
N ASN A 311 7.79 22.13 22.46
CA ASN A 311 6.44 22.16 21.90
C ASN A 311 5.57 23.33 22.41
N THR A 312 6.07 24.18 23.31
CA THR A 312 5.30 25.25 23.94
C THR A 312 5.98 26.62 23.93
N HIS A 313 7.21 26.71 23.43
CA HIS A 313 8.03 27.93 23.54
C HIS A 313 8.72 28.29 22.24
N SER A 314 8.98 29.59 22.05
CA SER A 314 9.79 30.09 20.97
C SER A 314 11.26 29.65 21.11
N LEU A 315 11.97 29.57 20.00
CA LEU A 315 13.38 29.18 19.98
C LEU A 315 14.28 30.10 20.84
N THR A 316 13.87 31.35 21.08
CA THR A 316 14.61 32.30 21.88
C THR A 316 14.52 32.10 23.39
N ASP A 317 13.51 31.36 23.85
CA ASP A 317 13.23 31.17 25.29
C ASP A 317 13.67 29.78 25.81
N LEU A 318 14.48 29.06 25.04
CA LEU A 318 14.76 27.65 25.28
C LEU A 318 15.73 27.36 26.42
N PHE A 319 16.46 28.35 26.96
CA PHE A 319 17.61 28.04 27.80
C PHE A 319 17.52 28.60 29.19
N ALA A 320 17.77 27.73 30.17
CA ALA A 320 18.02 28.14 31.53
C ALA A 320 19.53 28.31 31.78
N GLU A 321 20.36 27.34 31.36
CA GLU A 321 21.79 27.32 31.65
C GLU A 321 22.51 26.33 30.71
N ALA A 322 23.62 26.76 30.12
CA ALA A 322 24.50 25.87 29.34
C ALA A 322 25.18 24.85 30.24
N VAL A 323 25.47 23.68 29.67
CA VAL A 323 26.14 22.59 30.37
C VAL A 323 27.57 22.48 29.88
N GLU A 324 28.52 22.60 30.79
CA GLU A 324 29.95 22.43 30.52
C GLU A 324 30.33 20.96 30.34
N ALA A 325 31.44 20.73 29.62
CA ALA A 325 31.97 19.39 29.43
C ALA A 325 32.42 18.74 30.73
N GLY A 326 32.34 17.41 30.82
CA GLY A 326 32.82 16.62 31.94
C GLY A 326 31.77 15.65 32.47
N SER A 327 31.98 15.20 33.73
CA SER A 327 31.04 14.38 34.45
C SER A 327 29.96 15.28 35.08
N ILE A 328 28.71 14.98 34.77
CA ILE A 328 27.57 15.77 35.25
C ILE A 328 26.91 15.02 36.39
N GLU A 329 26.68 15.74 37.50
CA GLU A 329 26.01 15.18 38.69
C GLU A 329 24.53 14.87 38.39
N ALA A 330 24.14 13.63 38.65
CA ALA A 330 22.78 13.16 38.46
C ALA A 330 21.85 13.57 39.62
N PRO A 331 20.53 13.71 39.40
CA PRO A 331 19.83 13.58 38.12
C PRO A 331 20.00 14.80 37.22
N VAL A 332 20.08 14.56 35.91
CA VAL A 332 20.23 15.63 34.93
C VAL A 332 19.27 15.42 33.73
N TYR A 333 18.72 16.53 33.28
CA TYR A 333 17.80 16.58 32.13
C TYR A 333 18.27 17.66 31.19
N LEU A 334 18.55 17.28 29.94
CA LEU A 334 19.14 18.17 28.93
C LEU A 334 18.34 18.18 27.64
N LYS A 335 18.42 19.29 26.92
CA LYS A 335 17.96 19.45 25.55
C LYS A 335 18.97 20.27 24.74
N ALA A 336 18.96 20.07 23.44
CA ALA A 336 19.75 20.88 22.52
C ALA A 336 19.22 22.30 22.42
N ALA A 337 20.10 23.27 22.22
CA ALA A 337 19.78 24.67 22.13
C ALA A 337 18.84 24.98 20.96
N HIS A 338 19.19 24.53 19.79
CA HIS A 338 18.44 24.73 18.55
C HIS A 338 17.78 23.45 18.06
N GLY A 339 17.13 22.73 18.96
CA GLY A 339 16.24 21.64 18.59
C GLY A 339 14.99 22.16 17.88
N ILE A 340 14.57 21.50 16.82
CA ILE A 340 13.39 21.86 16.03
C ILE A 340 12.32 20.79 16.20
N GLY A 341 11.07 21.21 16.42
CA GLY A 341 9.93 20.30 16.43
C GLY A 341 9.82 19.49 15.14
N ALA A 342 9.44 18.25 15.24
CA ALA A 342 9.21 17.40 14.07
C ALA A 342 7.71 17.11 13.91
N LYS A 343 7.23 17.23 12.67
CA LYS A 343 5.84 16.98 12.28
C LYS A 343 5.82 16.25 10.95
N GLU A 344 4.89 15.34 10.81
CA GLU A 344 4.61 14.71 9.53
C GLU A 344 3.35 15.32 8.94
N HIS A 345 3.41 15.67 7.67
CA HIS A 345 2.28 16.10 6.89
C HIS A 345 2.00 15.05 5.83
N HIS A 346 0.87 14.38 5.97
CA HIS A 346 0.42 13.33 5.08
C HIS A 346 -0.62 13.88 4.13
N GLU A 347 -0.31 13.92 2.84
CA GLU A 347 -1.23 14.35 1.81
C GLU A 347 -1.91 13.11 1.20
N PRO A 348 -3.23 12.94 1.41
CA PRO A 348 -3.95 11.78 0.90
C PRO A 348 -4.00 11.80 -0.62
N ALA A 349 -4.19 10.63 -1.22
CA ALA A 349 -4.29 10.51 -2.67
C ALA A 349 -5.71 10.70 -3.17
N ASP A 350 -5.84 11.30 -4.35
CA ASP A 350 -7.04 11.22 -5.17
C ASP A 350 -6.83 10.20 -6.30
N LEU A 351 -7.86 9.43 -6.61
CA LEU A 351 -7.88 8.52 -7.75
C LEU A 351 -9.02 8.92 -8.69
N ILE A 352 -8.69 9.20 -9.92
CA ILE A 352 -9.67 9.43 -10.98
C ILE A 352 -9.72 8.18 -11.86
N ILE A 353 -10.87 7.57 -12.01
CA ILE A 353 -11.12 6.45 -12.92
C ILE A 353 -11.95 6.91 -14.11
N PHE A 354 -11.69 6.34 -15.27
CA PHE A 354 -12.44 6.57 -16.49
C PHE A 354 -13.29 5.35 -16.79
N ASN A 355 -14.61 5.53 -16.84
CA ASN A 355 -15.54 4.49 -17.27
C ASN A 355 -15.89 4.69 -18.74
N ALA A 356 -15.58 3.71 -19.57
CA ALA A 356 -15.69 3.82 -21.03
C ALA A 356 -16.39 2.63 -21.67
N ASP A 357 -17.00 2.87 -22.82
CA ASP A 357 -17.49 1.82 -23.70
C ASP A 357 -16.35 0.91 -24.16
N SER A 358 -16.52 -0.41 -24.02
CA SER A 358 -15.47 -1.38 -24.28
C SER A 358 -14.97 -1.37 -25.73
N VAL A 359 -15.79 -0.90 -26.68
CA VAL A 359 -15.48 -0.87 -28.12
C VAL A 359 -15.11 0.53 -28.58
N THR A 360 -15.98 1.51 -28.37
CA THR A 360 -15.81 2.88 -28.89
C THR A 360 -14.86 3.72 -28.06
N LYS A 361 -14.55 3.30 -26.84
CA LYS A 361 -13.75 4.03 -25.85
C LYS A 361 -14.36 5.38 -25.44
N ALA A 362 -15.58 5.63 -25.79
CA ALA A 362 -16.31 6.83 -25.35
C ALA A 362 -16.63 6.75 -23.84
N GLY A 363 -16.53 7.88 -23.15
CA GLY A 363 -16.89 7.98 -21.72
C GLY A 363 -18.35 7.66 -21.48
N ILE A 364 -18.63 6.98 -20.38
CA ILE A 364 -19.97 6.58 -19.95
C ILE A 364 -20.37 7.33 -18.69
N ALA A 365 -21.36 8.19 -18.79
CA ALA A 365 -21.92 8.94 -17.67
C ALA A 365 -22.90 8.10 -16.84
N ASP A 366 -23.13 8.52 -15.58
CA ASP A 366 -24.11 7.96 -14.65
C ASP A 366 -23.89 6.49 -14.25
N ALA A 367 -22.72 5.93 -14.46
CA ALA A 367 -22.32 4.65 -13.87
C ALA A 367 -22.08 4.82 -12.37
N GLU A 368 -22.77 4.02 -11.54
CA GLU A 368 -22.64 4.11 -10.09
C GLU A 368 -21.60 3.11 -9.57
N PHE A 369 -20.66 3.61 -8.80
CA PHE A 369 -19.61 2.83 -8.16
C PHE A 369 -19.67 2.97 -6.65
N THR A 370 -19.31 1.91 -5.94
CA THR A 370 -19.14 1.91 -4.48
C THR A 370 -17.75 1.45 -4.11
N VAL A 371 -17.13 2.20 -3.19
CA VAL A 371 -15.82 1.91 -2.62
C VAL A 371 -15.98 1.20 -1.28
N TYR A 372 -15.18 0.18 -1.03
CA TYR A 372 -15.25 -0.68 0.13
C TYR A 372 -13.90 -0.77 0.83
N GLY A 373 -13.94 -0.89 2.17
CA GLY A 373 -12.75 -1.12 3.00
C GLY A 373 -12.30 -2.59 3.07
N ASP A 374 -12.99 -3.52 2.38
CA ASP A 374 -12.68 -4.95 2.40
C ASP A 374 -12.90 -5.61 1.03
N SER A 375 -12.13 -6.67 0.75
CA SER A 375 -12.17 -7.41 -0.52
C SER A 375 -13.47 -8.17 -0.78
N ALA A 376 -14.27 -8.44 0.26
CA ALA A 376 -15.58 -9.08 0.14
C ALA A 376 -16.68 -8.07 -0.21
N CYS A 377 -16.34 -6.79 -0.33
CA CYS A 377 -17.26 -5.67 -0.64
C CYS A 377 -18.48 -5.60 0.28
N LYS A 378 -18.25 -5.75 1.59
CA LYS A 378 -19.30 -5.69 2.62
C LYS A 378 -19.32 -4.37 3.40
N ASN A 379 -18.15 -3.75 3.58
CA ASN A 379 -17.97 -2.49 4.28
C ASN A 379 -17.88 -1.34 3.27
N ALA A 380 -19.02 -0.80 2.85
CA ALA A 380 -19.05 0.38 1.97
C ALA A 380 -18.58 1.61 2.74
N ILE A 381 -17.62 2.36 2.17
CA ILE A 381 -17.04 3.56 2.77
C ILE A 381 -17.32 4.81 1.95
N ASP A 382 -17.49 4.68 0.64
CA ASP A 382 -17.81 5.79 -0.26
C ASP A 382 -18.57 5.29 -1.49
N SER A 383 -19.22 6.20 -2.21
CA SER A 383 -19.90 5.91 -3.47
C SER A 383 -19.97 7.14 -4.35
N GLY A 384 -19.93 6.94 -5.66
CA GLY A 384 -20.03 8.03 -6.61
C GLY A 384 -20.60 7.59 -7.96
N LYS A 385 -20.80 8.57 -8.83
CA LYS A 385 -21.24 8.37 -10.21
C LYS A 385 -20.24 9.01 -11.16
N THR A 386 -20.08 8.40 -12.32
CA THR A 386 -19.32 9.00 -13.40
C THR A 386 -20.04 10.24 -13.94
N ASP A 387 -19.25 11.27 -14.22
CA ASP A 387 -19.74 12.52 -14.82
C ASP A 387 -20.07 12.37 -16.33
N LYS A 388 -20.40 13.48 -16.98
CA LYS A 388 -20.72 13.53 -18.42
C LYS A 388 -19.59 13.05 -19.33
N ASP A 389 -18.36 13.08 -18.87
CA ASP A 389 -17.15 12.68 -19.58
C ASP A 389 -16.68 11.26 -19.20
N GLY A 390 -17.45 10.58 -18.34
CA GLY A 390 -17.18 9.22 -17.85
C GLY A 390 -16.18 9.16 -16.72
N LEU A 391 -15.85 10.27 -16.06
CA LEU A 391 -14.88 10.34 -14.98
C LEU A 391 -15.55 10.22 -13.61
N LEU A 392 -14.92 9.45 -12.71
CA LEU A 392 -15.26 9.39 -11.29
C LEU A 392 -14.00 9.70 -10.48
N THR A 393 -14.08 10.69 -9.60
CA THR A 393 -13.02 11.02 -8.65
C THR A 393 -13.35 10.42 -7.29
N ILE A 394 -12.37 9.72 -6.72
CA ILE A 394 -12.39 9.18 -5.35
C ILE A 394 -11.30 9.94 -4.61
N SER A 395 -11.67 10.76 -3.64
CA SER A 395 -10.76 11.70 -2.99
C SER A 395 -10.40 11.28 -1.58
N LYS A 396 -9.27 11.80 -1.09
CA LYS A 396 -8.78 11.66 0.29
C LYS A 396 -8.55 10.22 0.72
N LEU A 397 -7.94 9.44 -0.17
CA LEU A 397 -7.56 8.08 0.13
C LEU A 397 -6.26 8.05 0.95
N GLU A 398 -6.35 7.54 2.17
CA GLU A 398 -5.20 7.30 3.04
C GLU A 398 -4.42 6.06 2.57
N PRO A 399 -3.14 5.91 2.94
CA PRO A 399 -2.36 4.72 2.59
C PRO A 399 -3.04 3.41 3.02
N GLY A 400 -3.16 2.47 2.10
CA GLY A 400 -3.84 1.19 2.33
C GLY A 400 -4.41 0.56 1.07
N SER A 401 -5.24 -0.46 1.26
CA SER A 401 -5.97 -1.13 0.18
C SER A 401 -7.47 -0.94 0.35
N TYR A 402 -8.12 -0.52 -0.73
CA TYR A 402 -9.56 -0.38 -0.84
C TYR A 402 -10.05 -1.19 -2.04
N TYR A 403 -11.34 -1.38 -2.16
CA TYR A 403 -11.93 -2.13 -3.25
C TYR A 403 -13.08 -1.35 -3.86
N ILE A 404 -13.18 -1.35 -5.18
CA ILE A 404 -14.24 -0.64 -5.89
C ILE A 404 -14.90 -1.56 -6.91
N LYS A 405 -16.21 -1.47 -7.00
CA LYS A 405 -17.00 -2.13 -8.06
C LYS A 405 -18.13 -1.26 -8.55
N GLU A 406 -18.53 -1.48 -9.77
CA GLU A 406 -19.74 -0.92 -10.31
C GLU A 406 -20.95 -1.58 -9.64
N THR A 407 -21.84 -0.77 -9.08
CA THR A 407 -23.07 -1.24 -8.42
C THR A 407 -24.31 -1.06 -9.28
N LYS A 408 -24.23 -0.16 -10.27
CA LYS A 408 -25.29 0.03 -11.25
C LYS A 408 -24.72 0.60 -12.55
N ALA A 409 -24.94 -0.13 -13.64
CA ALA A 409 -24.63 0.36 -14.98
C ALA A 409 -25.70 1.33 -15.49
N PRO A 410 -25.33 2.32 -16.32
CA PRO A 410 -26.28 3.17 -17.02
C PRO A 410 -27.13 2.36 -18.02
N LYS A 411 -28.30 2.92 -18.37
CA LYS A 411 -29.17 2.29 -19.36
C LYS A 411 -28.45 2.09 -20.70
N GLY A 412 -28.52 0.88 -21.23
CA GLY A 412 -27.87 0.51 -22.48
C GLY A 412 -26.45 -0.05 -22.31
N TYR A 413 -26.03 -0.30 -21.08
CA TYR A 413 -24.76 -0.95 -20.77
C TYR A 413 -24.96 -2.13 -19.81
N LYS A 414 -24.12 -3.14 -19.98
CA LYS A 414 -24.04 -4.30 -19.10
C LYS A 414 -23.21 -3.93 -17.86
N LEU A 415 -23.69 -4.33 -16.68
CA LEU A 415 -22.96 -4.14 -15.43
C LEU A 415 -21.57 -4.83 -15.48
N ASN A 416 -20.52 -4.09 -15.16
CA ASN A 416 -19.20 -4.65 -14.95
C ASN A 416 -19.15 -5.28 -13.55
N SER A 417 -19.04 -6.60 -13.49
CA SER A 417 -19.04 -7.36 -12.22
C SER A 417 -17.67 -7.47 -11.56
N ASN A 418 -16.60 -6.93 -12.16
CA ASN A 418 -15.27 -6.99 -11.61
C ASN A 418 -15.19 -6.18 -10.31
N VAL A 419 -14.38 -6.69 -9.38
CA VAL A 419 -13.93 -5.97 -8.20
C VAL A 419 -12.50 -5.55 -8.45
N TYR A 420 -12.25 -4.26 -8.36
CA TYR A 420 -10.91 -3.67 -8.52
C TYR A 420 -10.35 -3.33 -7.15
N GLU A 421 -9.05 -3.51 -6.96
CA GLU A 421 -8.34 -3.03 -5.79
C GLU A 421 -7.81 -1.62 -6.07
N ILE A 422 -8.02 -0.70 -5.14
CA ILE A 422 -7.34 0.61 -5.10
C ILE A 422 -6.21 0.45 -4.10
N LYS A 423 -4.98 0.45 -4.58
CA LYS A 423 -3.79 0.40 -3.74
C LYS A 423 -3.21 1.78 -3.57
N VAL A 424 -3.22 2.29 -2.34
CA VAL A 424 -2.64 3.58 -2.00
C VAL A 424 -1.31 3.35 -1.30
N THR A 425 -0.26 3.90 -1.87
CA THR A 425 1.09 3.86 -1.32
C THR A 425 1.55 5.27 -1.03
N GLU A 426 2.36 5.41 0.01
CA GLU A 426 2.90 6.69 0.42
C GLU A 426 4.39 6.76 0.12
N THR A 427 4.83 7.91 -0.33
CA THR A 427 6.24 8.21 -0.56
C THR A 427 6.65 9.36 0.34
N LYS A 428 7.73 9.15 1.08
CA LYS A 428 8.35 10.21 1.86
C LYS A 428 8.98 11.22 0.90
N GLY A 429 8.55 12.47 1.03
CA GLY A 429 9.08 13.63 0.31
C GLY A 429 10.14 14.36 1.10
N ASP A 430 10.29 15.62 0.79
CA ASP A 430 11.26 16.52 1.43
C ASP A 430 10.86 16.83 2.88
N THR A 431 11.87 17.14 3.68
CA THR A 431 11.67 17.66 5.02
C THR A 431 12.03 19.15 5.00
N ASN A 432 11.05 19.99 5.27
CA ASN A 432 11.17 21.44 5.27
C ASN A 432 11.05 22.00 6.69
N VAL A 433 11.79 23.06 6.98
CA VAL A 433 11.59 23.86 8.20
C VAL A 433 10.59 24.96 7.90
N VAL A 434 9.50 24.99 8.64
CA VAL A 434 8.46 26.03 8.57
C VAL A 434 8.31 26.71 9.93
N VAL A 435 7.81 27.93 9.96
CA VAL A 435 7.48 28.63 11.22
C VAL A 435 5.97 28.51 11.44
N GLU A 436 5.57 27.79 12.47
CA GLU A 436 4.18 27.65 12.91
C GLU A 436 4.02 28.31 14.31
N ASN A 437 3.11 29.25 14.42
CA ASN A 437 2.85 29.94 15.71
C ASN A 437 4.09 30.61 16.36
N GLY A 438 5.07 30.99 15.53
CA GLY A 438 6.32 31.60 16.00
C GLY A 438 7.42 30.59 16.38
N GLU A 439 7.18 29.29 16.19
CA GLU A 439 8.15 28.22 16.45
C GLU A 439 8.60 27.58 15.14
N ALA A 440 9.89 27.25 15.05
CA ALA A 440 10.40 26.46 13.93
C ALA A 440 9.96 25.00 14.09
N VAL A 441 9.35 24.45 13.05
CA VAL A 441 8.89 23.07 13.00
C VAL A 441 9.45 22.43 11.75
N ARG A 442 10.05 21.24 11.89
CA ARG A 442 10.42 20.42 10.75
C ARG A 442 9.19 19.67 10.28
N VAL A 443 8.75 19.93 9.06
CA VAL A 443 7.65 19.20 8.43
C VAL A 443 8.23 18.25 7.39
N THR A 444 8.04 16.96 7.60
CA THR A 444 8.31 15.94 6.59
C THR A 444 7.05 15.72 5.79
N GLU A 445 7.11 15.97 4.51
CA GLU A 445 6.00 15.76 3.60
C GLU A 445 5.92 14.29 3.20
N PHE A 446 4.71 13.73 3.21
CA PHE A 446 4.40 12.43 2.68
C PHE A 446 3.31 12.59 1.65
N THR A 447 3.54 12.10 0.45
CA THR A 447 2.58 12.16 -0.65
C THR A 447 2.08 10.77 -0.97
N ALA A 448 0.78 10.59 -0.86
CA ALA A 448 0.15 9.34 -1.24
C ALA A 448 -0.13 9.31 -2.75
N SER A 449 -0.05 8.14 -3.34
CA SER A 449 -0.42 7.86 -4.72
C SER A 449 -1.31 6.64 -4.79
N ALA A 450 -2.36 6.69 -5.62
CA ALA A 450 -3.33 5.62 -5.77
C ALA A 450 -3.20 4.95 -7.14
N ALA A 451 -3.22 3.63 -7.15
CA ALA A 451 -3.28 2.81 -8.35
C ALA A 451 -4.51 1.92 -8.34
N LEU A 452 -5.15 1.74 -9.50
CA LEU A 452 -6.26 0.81 -9.69
C LEU A 452 -5.73 -0.52 -10.24
N LEU A 453 -6.05 -1.62 -9.57
CA LEU A 453 -5.58 -2.96 -9.95
C LEU A 453 -6.75 -3.90 -10.22
N LEU A 454 -6.56 -4.79 -11.17
CA LEU A 454 -7.44 -5.94 -11.40
C LEU A 454 -6.60 -7.21 -11.38
N ASN A 455 -6.93 -8.14 -10.48
CA ASN A 455 -6.18 -9.39 -10.26
C ASN A 455 -4.68 -9.16 -9.99
N GLY A 456 -4.36 -8.09 -9.24
CA GLY A 456 -2.99 -7.75 -8.87
C GLY A 456 -2.16 -7.02 -9.93
N SER A 457 -2.73 -6.74 -11.11
CA SER A 457 -2.08 -5.97 -12.18
C SER A 457 -2.73 -4.60 -12.32
N GLU A 458 -1.93 -3.57 -12.59
CA GLU A 458 -2.47 -2.24 -12.85
C GLU A 458 -3.40 -2.24 -14.06
N VAL A 459 -4.52 -1.55 -13.90
CA VAL A 459 -5.50 -1.34 -14.97
C VAL A 459 -4.91 -0.41 -16.01
N ALA A 460 -5.04 -0.79 -17.27
CA ALA A 460 -4.57 0.02 -18.40
C ALA A 460 -5.23 1.40 -18.40
N LYS A 461 -4.45 2.42 -18.71
CA LYS A 461 -4.94 3.80 -18.84
C LYS A 461 -5.35 4.10 -20.26
N THR A 462 -6.43 4.86 -20.40
CA THR A 462 -6.91 5.38 -21.69
C THR A 462 -6.89 6.91 -21.64
N GLU A 463 -6.49 7.54 -22.72
CA GLU A 463 -6.53 8.99 -22.86
C GLU A 463 -7.98 9.49 -22.88
N ASN A 464 -8.23 10.53 -22.08
CA ASN A 464 -9.47 11.30 -22.09
C ASN A 464 -9.11 12.79 -21.95
N GLY A 465 -9.16 13.50 -23.06
CA GLY A 465 -8.62 14.85 -23.16
C GLY A 465 -7.08 14.85 -23.12
N GLU A 466 -6.50 15.68 -22.25
CA GLU A 466 -5.04 15.80 -22.10
C GLU A 466 -4.45 14.79 -21.08
N ASN A 467 -5.28 14.00 -20.41
CA ASN A 467 -4.86 13.08 -19.36
C ASN A 467 -5.21 11.63 -19.69
N ALA A 468 -4.45 10.70 -19.10
CA ALA A 468 -4.72 9.27 -19.18
C ALA A 468 -5.13 8.72 -17.80
N TYR A 469 -6.27 8.06 -17.74
CA TYR A 469 -6.85 7.52 -16.51
C TYR A 469 -6.97 6.00 -16.55
N PRO A 470 -6.83 5.29 -15.41
CA PRO A 470 -7.15 3.87 -15.33
C PRO A 470 -8.61 3.65 -15.75
N THR A 471 -8.82 2.70 -16.67
CA THR A 471 -10.08 2.59 -17.40
C THR A 471 -10.84 1.34 -17.02
N VAL A 472 -12.05 1.54 -16.52
CA VAL A 472 -13.06 0.50 -16.35
C VAL A 472 -13.96 0.51 -17.59
N THR A 473 -14.28 -0.66 -18.14
CA THR A 473 -15.09 -0.73 -19.36
C THR A 473 -16.42 -1.44 -19.15
N ASN A 474 -17.47 -0.94 -19.80
CA ASN A 474 -18.76 -1.62 -19.90
C ASN A 474 -19.08 -1.99 -21.35
N ASP A 475 -19.71 -3.14 -21.53
CA ASP A 475 -20.19 -3.59 -22.82
C ASP A 475 -21.53 -2.91 -23.14
N ALA A 476 -21.61 -2.25 -24.29
CA ALA A 476 -22.83 -1.65 -24.76
C ALA A 476 -23.90 -2.70 -25.12
N LEU A 477 -25.15 -2.42 -24.79
CA LEU A 477 -26.29 -3.24 -25.11
C LEU A 477 -27.16 -2.58 -26.18
N ALA A 478 -27.63 -3.39 -27.11
CA ALA A 478 -28.76 -3.07 -27.96
C ALA A 478 -30.04 -3.33 -27.17
N VAL A 479 -30.76 -2.28 -26.81
CA VAL A 479 -32.03 -2.35 -26.08
C VAL A 479 -33.18 -2.05 -27.02
N PHE A 480 -34.03 -3.02 -27.27
CA PHE A 480 -35.17 -2.87 -28.15
C PHE A 480 -36.33 -3.76 -27.71
N THR A 481 -37.56 -3.41 -28.19
CA THR A 481 -38.77 -4.19 -27.91
C THR A 481 -39.37 -4.65 -29.21
N VAL A 482 -39.53 -5.95 -29.37
CA VAL A 482 -40.28 -6.53 -30.49
C VAL A 482 -41.77 -6.50 -30.12
N LYS A 483 -42.59 -5.88 -31.00
CA LYS A 483 -44.03 -5.71 -30.80
C LYS A 483 -44.81 -6.33 -31.93
N LYS A 484 -45.94 -6.93 -31.59
CA LYS A 484 -46.96 -7.35 -32.53
C LYS A 484 -48.10 -6.35 -32.55
N VAL A 485 -48.45 -5.86 -33.72
CA VAL A 485 -49.58 -4.95 -33.95
C VAL A 485 -50.56 -5.61 -34.90
N TRP A 486 -51.84 -5.65 -34.48
CA TRP A 486 -52.94 -6.15 -35.29
C TRP A 486 -53.69 -4.97 -35.89
N VAL A 487 -53.76 -4.96 -37.23
CA VAL A 487 -54.51 -3.96 -38.01
C VAL A 487 -55.77 -4.65 -38.53
N ASP A 488 -56.82 -4.71 -37.70
CA ASP A 488 -58.01 -5.52 -37.93
C ASP A 488 -59.32 -4.83 -37.46
N ASN A 489 -59.34 -3.50 -37.41
CA ASN A 489 -60.46 -2.71 -36.87
C ASN A 489 -60.95 -3.15 -35.50
N ASN A 490 -60.02 -3.58 -34.61
CA ASN A 490 -60.31 -4.12 -33.28
C ASN A 490 -61.14 -5.44 -33.28
N ALA A 491 -61.15 -6.17 -34.38
CA ALA A 491 -61.73 -7.52 -34.44
C ALA A 491 -60.81 -8.46 -33.63
N LYS A 492 -61.17 -8.69 -32.35
CA LYS A 492 -60.41 -9.59 -31.46
C LYS A 492 -60.52 -11.07 -31.83
N THR A 493 -61.48 -11.44 -32.65
CA THR A 493 -61.69 -12.80 -33.16
C THR A 493 -60.71 -13.08 -34.30
N GLY A 494 -59.85 -14.11 -34.14
CA GLY A 494 -58.88 -14.53 -35.14
C GLY A 494 -57.41 -14.13 -34.81
N ARG A 495 -57.18 -13.39 -33.73
CA ARG A 495 -55.80 -13.15 -33.23
C ARG A 495 -55.32 -14.43 -32.53
N THR A 496 -54.31 -15.04 -33.09
CA THR A 496 -53.65 -16.24 -32.53
C THR A 496 -52.23 -15.92 -32.09
N PRO A 497 -51.67 -16.62 -31.10
CA PRO A 497 -50.27 -16.49 -30.77
C PRO A 497 -49.41 -16.62 -32.01
N VAL A 498 -48.36 -15.80 -32.11
CA VAL A 498 -47.42 -15.81 -33.24
C VAL A 498 -46.02 -16.08 -32.74
N GLU A 499 -45.32 -16.97 -33.42
CA GLU A 499 -43.90 -17.23 -33.18
C GLU A 499 -43.03 -16.27 -33.99
N ILE A 500 -42.10 -15.61 -33.29
CA ILE A 500 -41.15 -14.68 -33.86
C ILE A 500 -39.76 -15.32 -33.82
N SER A 501 -39.00 -15.21 -34.90
CA SER A 501 -37.59 -15.55 -34.97
C SER A 501 -36.77 -14.27 -34.85
N LEU A 502 -35.93 -14.17 -33.81
CA LEU A 502 -34.95 -13.12 -33.66
C LEU A 502 -33.60 -13.59 -34.24
N SER A 503 -32.99 -12.77 -35.04
CA SER A 503 -31.70 -13.05 -35.66
C SER A 503 -30.70 -11.93 -35.32
N ALA A 504 -29.42 -12.31 -35.15
CA ALA A 504 -28.25 -11.44 -35.05
C ALA A 504 -27.37 -11.65 -36.32
N ASN A 505 -27.11 -10.61 -37.05
CA ASN A 505 -26.37 -10.66 -38.33
C ASN A 505 -26.87 -11.75 -39.30
N GLY A 506 -28.21 -11.96 -39.35
CA GLY A 506 -28.87 -12.97 -40.16
C GLY A 506 -28.87 -14.40 -39.62
N LYS A 507 -28.19 -14.67 -38.48
CA LYS A 507 -28.23 -15.96 -37.82
C LYS A 507 -29.29 -15.93 -36.71
N GLN A 508 -30.22 -16.89 -36.73
CA GLN A 508 -31.24 -17.03 -35.67
C GLN A 508 -30.57 -17.28 -34.31
N ILE A 509 -30.96 -16.48 -33.33
CA ILE A 509 -30.47 -16.59 -31.93
C ILE A 509 -31.56 -17.04 -30.97
N GLU A 510 -32.84 -16.65 -31.24
CA GLU A 510 -33.95 -17.00 -30.35
C GLU A 510 -35.24 -17.13 -31.16
N LYS A 511 -36.17 -17.97 -30.67
CA LYS A 511 -37.57 -18.01 -31.07
C LYS A 511 -38.43 -17.77 -29.84
N PHE A 512 -39.46 -16.97 -29.98
CA PHE A 512 -40.36 -16.67 -28.90
C PHE A 512 -41.79 -16.38 -29.42
N GLU A 513 -42.75 -16.55 -28.54
CA GLU A 513 -44.16 -16.31 -28.85
C GLU A 513 -44.61 -14.93 -28.37
N LEU A 514 -45.36 -14.23 -29.20
CA LEU A 514 -46.13 -13.05 -28.83
C LEU A 514 -47.61 -13.40 -28.81
N ASN A 515 -48.26 -13.08 -27.70
CA ASN A 515 -49.68 -13.41 -27.46
C ASN A 515 -50.31 -12.38 -26.51
N ASP A 516 -51.59 -12.58 -26.20
CA ASP A 516 -52.35 -11.68 -25.31
C ASP A 516 -51.78 -11.63 -23.87
N LYS A 517 -51.17 -12.73 -23.39
CA LYS A 517 -50.66 -12.81 -22.02
C LYS A 517 -49.40 -11.95 -21.80
N ASN A 518 -48.58 -11.78 -22.84
CA ASN A 518 -47.39 -10.93 -22.78
C ASN A 518 -47.62 -9.54 -23.42
N GLY A 519 -48.89 -9.16 -23.62
CA GLY A 519 -49.23 -7.86 -24.19
C GLY A 519 -48.74 -7.66 -25.64
N TRP A 520 -48.47 -8.74 -26.35
CA TRP A 520 -47.97 -8.72 -27.72
C TRP A 520 -46.59 -8.05 -27.86
N GLU A 521 -45.77 -8.08 -26.81
CA GLU A 521 -44.40 -7.51 -26.86
C GLU A 521 -43.40 -8.32 -26.03
N LYS A 522 -42.12 -8.21 -26.42
CA LYS A 522 -40.97 -8.73 -25.67
C LYS A 522 -39.80 -7.81 -25.82
N SER A 523 -39.23 -7.40 -24.69
CA SER A 523 -38.02 -6.55 -24.66
C SER A 523 -36.75 -7.39 -24.61
N PHE A 524 -35.67 -6.84 -25.17
CA PHE A 524 -34.36 -7.46 -25.25
C PHE A 524 -33.30 -6.47 -24.83
N GLU A 525 -32.28 -7.00 -24.15
CA GLU A 525 -31.02 -6.37 -23.84
C GLU A 525 -29.92 -7.34 -24.28
N LEU A 526 -29.35 -7.11 -25.45
CA LEU A 526 -28.39 -7.99 -26.09
C LEU A 526 -27.11 -7.22 -26.42
N ALA A 527 -25.98 -7.92 -26.66
CA ALA A 527 -24.72 -7.27 -27.02
C ALA A 527 -24.90 -6.35 -28.23
N LYS A 528 -24.41 -5.10 -28.13
CA LYS A 528 -24.46 -4.16 -29.27
C LYS A 528 -23.40 -4.47 -30.32
N TYR A 529 -22.24 -4.94 -29.90
CA TYR A 529 -21.10 -5.24 -30.75
C TYR A 529 -20.72 -6.72 -30.69
N ASP A 530 -20.17 -7.25 -31.78
CA ASP A 530 -19.56 -8.58 -31.82
C ASP A 530 -18.13 -8.57 -31.25
N GLU A 531 -17.48 -9.73 -31.21
CA GLU A 531 -16.12 -9.92 -30.72
C GLU A 531 -15.04 -9.11 -31.48
N ASN A 532 -15.36 -8.63 -32.69
CA ASN A 532 -14.49 -7.79 -33.53
C ASN A 532 -14.84 -6.30 -33.40
N GLY A 533 -15.74 -5.92 -32.51
CA GLY A 533 -16.19 -4.54 -32.32
C GLY A 533 -17.14 -4.02 -33.41
N LYS A 534 -17.71 -4.89 -34.24
CA LYS A 534 -18.67 -4.51 -35.23
C LYS A 534 -20.09 -4.55 -34.67
N GLU A 535 -20.89 -3.53 -34.98
CA GLU A 535 -22.28 -3.45 -34.52
C GLU A 535 -23.12 -4.61 -35.06
N ILE A 536 -23.83 -5.29 -34.14
CA ILE A 536 -24.69 -6.43 -34.47
C ILE A 536 -26.04 -5.91 -34.96
N LYS A 537 -26.44 -6.35 -36.18
CA LYS A 537 -27.75 -6.05 -36.72
C LYS A 537 -28.76 -7.09 -36.24
N TYR A 538 -29.67 -6.68 -35.40
CA TYR A 538 -30.80 -7.50 -34.97
C TYR A 538 -31.98 -7.35 -35.94
N THR A 539 -32.72 -8.46 -36.20
CA THR A 539 -33.93 -8.49 -37.00
C THR A 539 -34.92 -9.48 -36.39
N ALA A 540 -36.18 -9.09 -36.35
CA ALA A 540 -37.27 -9.95 -35.91
C ALA A 540 -38.21 -10.29 -37.10
N VAL A 541 -38.50 -11.57 -37.25
CA VAL A 541 -39.36 -12.07 -38.37
C VAL A 541 -40.41 -13.01 -37.81
N GLU A 542 -41.66 -12.78 -38.15
CA GLU A 542 -42.75 -13.69 -37.80
C GLU A 542 -42.69 -14.94 -38.68
N ILE A 543 -42.69 -16.11 -38.05
CA ILE A 543 -42.67 -17.41 -38.74
C ILE A 543 -44.04 -18.07 -38.79
N THR A 544 -44.96 -17.65 -37.91
CA THR A 544 -46.34 -18.12 -37.95
C THR A 544 -47.11 -17.45 -39.09
N LYS A 545 -47.73 -18.22 -39.95
CA LYS A 545 -48.67 -17.69 -40.94
C LYS A 545 -50.08 -17.64 -40.34
N VAL A 546 -50.61 -16.44 -40.18
CA VAL A 546 -51.98 -16.24 -39.69
C VAL A 546 -52.95 -16.13 -40.86
N THR A 547 -53.89 -17.06 -40.92
CA THR A 547 -54.88 -17.11 -42.03
C THR A 547 -55.72 -15.84 -42.07
N GLY A 548 -55.86 -15.22 -43.27
CA GLY A 548 -56.63 -14.00 -43.46
C GLY A 548 -55.85 -12.71 -43.15
N TYR A 549 -54.59 -12.79 -42.78
CA TYR A 549 -53.71 -11.63 -42.52
C TYR A 549 -52.48 -11.59 -43.40
N VAL A 550 -52.02 -10.40 -43.70
CA VAL A 550 -50.75 -10.15 -44.37
C VAL A 550 -49.78 -9.56 -43.35
N THR A 551 -48.61 -10.19 -43.24
CA THR A 551 -47.51 -9.74 -42.37
C THR A 551 -46.74 -8.61 -42.99
N GLY A 552 -46.47 -7.54 -42.25
CA GLY A 552 -45.58 -6.42 -42.58
C GLY A 552 -44.66 -6.08 -41.43
N TYR A 553 -43.64 -5.28 -41.68
CA TYR A 553 -42.62 -4.91 -40.68
C TYR A 553 -42.38 -3.41 -40.69
N SER A 554 -41.98 -2.86 -39.51
CA SER A 554 -41.38 -1.54 -39.46
C SER A 554 -40.00 -1.54 -40.12
N SER A 555 -39.42 -0.38 -40.40
CA SER A 555 -38.12 -0.25 -41.04
C SER A 555 -36.96 -0.88 -40.20
N ASP A 556 -37.11 -0.90 -38.89
CA ASP A 556 -36.18 -1.55 -37.94
C ASP A 556 -36.47 -3.04 -37.72
N THR A 557 -37.58 -3.56 -38.30
CA THR A 557 -38.11 -4.92 -38.16
C THR A 557 -38.68 -5.27 -36.76
N PHE A 558 -38.65 -4.37 -35.80
CA PHE A 558 -39.06 -4.68 -34.43
C PHE A 558 -40.56 -4.52 -34.18
N THR A 559 -41.31 -3.88 -35.10
CA THR A 559 -42.76 -3.92 -35.07
C THR A 559 -43.28 -4.79 -36.21
N VAL A 560 -43.95 -5.88 -35.84
CA VAL A 560 -44.54 -6.83 -36.75
C VAL A 560 -46.02 -6.54 -36.86
N TYR A 561 -46.50 -6.18 -38.06
CA TYR A 561 -47.90 -5.90 -38.33
C TYR A 561 -48.57 -7.11 -38.95
N ASN A 562 -49.78 -7.47 -38.48
CA ASN A 562 -50.70 -8.32 -39.24
C ASN A 562 -51.90 -7.52 -39.65
N THR A 563 -52.03 -7.26 -40.92
CA THR A 563 -53.17 -6.51 -41.51
C THR A 563 -54.16 -7.48 -42.10
N LEU A 564 -55.42 -7.36 -41.69
CA LEU A 564 -56.51 -8.19 -42.20
C LEU A 564 -56.67 -8.00 -43.72
N GLU A 565 -56.69 -9.08 -44.48
CA GLU A 565 -56.73 -9.03 -45.95
C GLU A 565 -57.92 -8.23 -46.49
N SER A 566 -59.06 -8.25 -45.82
CA SER A 566 -60.27 -7.48 -46.19
C SER A 566 -60.08 -5.96 -46.05
N LEU A 567 -59.07 -5.47 -45.34
CA LEU A 567 -58.75 -4.06 -45.19
C LEU A 567 -57.78 -3.54 -46.23
N LYS A 568 -57.30 -4.39 -47.14
CA LYS A 568 -56.48 -3.95 -48.29
C LYS A 568 -57.34 -3.11 -49.24
N PRO A 569 -56.85 -1.97 -49.72
CA PRO A 569 -57.53 -1.25 -50.79
C PRO A 569 -57.69 -2.16 -52.00
N LYS A 570 -58.91 -2.36 -52.49
CA LYS A 570 -59.18 -3.05 -53.75
C LYS A 570 -58.77 -2.15 -54.93
N THR A 571 -57.46 -2.01 -55.16
CA THR A 571 -56.94 -1.40 -56.39
C THR A 571 -56.52 -2.52 -57.32
N GLY A 572 -57.03 -2.53 -58.53
CA GLY A 572 -56.81 -3.60 -59.50
C GLY A 572 -55.38 -3.70 -60.09
N ASP A 573 -54.39 -3.43 -59.28
CA ASP A 573 -52.98 -3.57 -59.65
C ASP A 573 -52.24 -4.37 -58.53
N ASP A 574 -51.96 -5.62 -58.83
CA ASP A 574 -51.25 -6.55 -57.94
C ASP A 574 -49.73 -6.30 -57.88
N SER A 575 -49.24 -5.29 -58.56
CA SER A 575 -47.83 -4.92 -58.55
C SER A 575 -47.58 -3.80 -57.54
N ASN A 576 -46.83 -4.13 -56.45
CA ASN A 576 -46.21 -3.19 -55.53
C ASN A 576 -46.98 -2.69 -54.28
N LEU A 577 -47.89 -3.46 -53.69
CA LEU A 577 -48.48 -3.06 -52.41
C LEU A 577 -47.47 -2.98 -51.28
N THR A 578 -46.41 -3.82 -51.35
CA THR A 578 -45.25 -3.77 -50.42
C THR A 578 -44.48 -2.46 -50.54
N LEU A 579 -44.37 -1.92 -51.76
CA LEU A 579 -43.70 -0.65 -52.01
C LEU A 579 -44.51 0.56 -51.52
N TRP A 580 -45.85 0.52 -51.64
CA TRP A 580 -46.73 1.62 -51.21
C TRP A 580 -46.89 1.66 -49.69
N THR A 581 -46.88 0.52 -48.99
CA THR A 581 -46.87 0.49 -47.52
C THR A 581 -45.54 0.96 -46.98
N MET A 582 -44.40 0.65 -47.64
CA MET A 582 -43.11 1.21 -47.30
C MET A 582 -43.02 2.72 -47.56
N LEU A 583 -43.58 3.22 -48.65
CA LEU A 583 -43.58 4.63 -49.00
C LEU A 583 -44.49 5.46 -48.09
N GLY A 584 -45.66 4.94 -47.67
CA GLY A 584 -46.55 5.61 -46.71
C GLY A 584 -45.96 5.74 -45.32
N LEU A 585 -45.24 4.72 -44.85
CA LEU A 585 -44.52 4.74 -43.57
C LEU A 585 -43.26 5.60 -43.62
N SER A 586 -42.54 5.62 -44.75
CA SER A 586 -41.37 6.49 -44.90
C SER A 586 -41.75 7.99 -44.93
N ALA A 587 -42.91 8.35 -45.47
CA ALA A 587 -43.40 9.73 -45.51
C ALA A 587 -43.77 10.25 -44.08
N LEU A 588 -44.32 9.38 -43.22
CA LEU A 588 -44.59 9.72 -41.80
C LEU A 588 -43.30 9.86 -40.97
N LEU A 589 -42.27 9.06 -41.29
CA LEU A 589 -40.96 9.13 -40.60
C LEU A 589 -40.11 10.34 -41.07
N CYS A 590 -40.24 10.75 -42.32
CA CYS A 590 -39.61 11.98 -42.83
C CYS A 590 -40.23 13.23 -42.16
N ALA A 591 -41.53 13.25 -41.91
CA ALA A 591 -42.20 14.35 -41.19
C ALA A 591 -41.76 14.45 -39.73
N GLY A 592 -41.54 13.31 -39.04
CA GLY A 592 -41.02 13.25 -37.69
C GLY A 592 -39.51 13.66 -37.58
N GLY A 593 -38.69 13.21 -38.55
CA GLY A 593 -37.27 13.52 -38.61
C GLY A 593 -36.96 14.99 -38.89
N VAL A 594 -37.74 15.65 -39.74
CA VAL A 594 -37.61 17.10 -40.01
C VAL A 594 -38.01 17.93 -38.80
N GLY A 595 -39.02 17.49 -38.01
CA GLY A 595 -39.41 18.13 -36.75
C GLY A 595 -38.30 18.10 -35.70
N ILE A 596 -37.55 17.00 -35.58
CA ILE A 596 -36.45 16.85 -34.64
C ILE A 596 -35.23 17.66 -35.10
N LEU A 597 -34.94 17.75 -36.41
CA LEU A 597 -33.87 18.57 -36.94
C LEU A 597 -34.14 20.07 -36.84
N MET A 598 -35.38 20.50 -37.01
CA MET A 598 -35.78 21.89 -36.79
C MET A 598 -35.75 22.28 -35.31
N TYR A 599 -36.16 21.38 -34.41
CA TYR A 599 -36.08 21.60 -32.97
C TYR A 599 -34.62 21.72 -32.45
N LYS A 600 -33.69 20.90 -32.99
CA LYS A 600 -32.26 21.01 -32.68
C LYS A 600 -31.62 22.29 -33.24
N LYS A 601 -32.06 22.78 -34.39
CA LYS A 601 -31.52 23.99 -35.02
C LYS A 601 -31.98 25.29 -34.34
N SER A 602 -33.18 25.28 -33.71
CA SER A 602 -33.68 26.42 -32.95
C SER A 602 -33.02 26.58 -31.54
N ARG A 603 -32.37 25.55 -31.04
CA ARG A 603 -31.65 25.59 -29.73
C ARG A 603 -30.19 26.03 -29.82
N ASN A 604 -29.60 26.06 -31.03
CA ASN A 604 -28.23 26.52 -31.26
C ASN A 604 -28.14 27.94 -31.84
N ALA A 605 -29.23 28.69 -31.79
CA ALA A 605 -29.31 30.07 -32.26
C ALA A 605 -29.99 30.95 -31.20
N GLY A 606 -29.49 30.82 -29.93
CA GLY A 606 -29.92 31.66 -28.83
C GLY A 606 -28.80 31.74 -27.79
#